data_2c3332fc839942aeaf04bd56e9abde7d
#
_entry.id   2c3332fc839942aeaf04bd56e9abde7d
#
_cell.length_a   1.000
_cell.length_b   1.000
_cell.length_c   1.000
_cell.angle_alpha   90.00
_cell.angle_beta   90.00
_cell.angle_gamma   90.00
#
_symmetry.space_group_name_H-M   'P 1'
#
loop_
_entity.id
_entity.type
_entity.pdbx_description
1 polymer ?
#
loop_
_entity_poly.entity_id
_entity_poly.type
_entity_poly.pdbx_seq_one_letter_code
_entity_poly.pdbx_strand_id
1 'polypeptide(L)'
;MIPYVHWIRFTEYYKLADGIGMRGAVYGFVWSDMKPSPSQYPSDFEECVYIGESGGCYYDKQNGHKGKLRSHLHKRMTSHHKPLTTGVSPVNEEKKYKLFTERYGYGDDVLNGTLTGIPLWVGFICPPKEDPDHCLKSWLISREHYEIYQYQRKFGKSPLMNMEVDGKGKDPDSYSSEVMQNYGILEEEHWYA
;
A
#
# COMPACT_ATOMS: atom_id res chain seq x y z
N MET A 1 -3.10 -19.28 -6.86
CA MET A 1 -2.82 -19.29 -5.39
C MET A 1 -3.24 -17.93 -4.85
N ILE A 2 -4.20 -17.86 -3.93
CA ILE A 2 -4.65 -16.58 -3.34
C ILE A 2 -3.46 -15.98 -2.59
N PRO A 3 -3.00 -14.77 -2.91
CA PRO A 3 -1.86 -14.17 -2.23
C PRO A 3 -2.19 -13.97 -0.75
N TYR A 4 -1.26 -14.36 0.12
CA TYR A 4 -1.36 -14.13 1.55
C TYR A 4 -1.06 -12.69 1.90
N VAL A 5 -1.85 -12.11 2.79
CA VAL A 5 -1.56 -10.79 3.38
C VAL A 5 -0.78 -10.98 4.68
N HIS A 6 0.38 -10.36 4.75
CA HIS A 6 1.17 -10.32 5.97
C HIS A 6 0.77 -9.12 6.82
N TRP A 7 0.20 -9.36 7.99
CA TRP A 7 -0.25 -8.31 8.90
C TRP A 7 0.68 -8.13 10.08
N ILE A 8 1.14 -6.89 10.30
CA ILE A 8 1.89 -6.47 11.49
C ILE A 8 1.28 -5.18 12.04
N ARG A 9 1.53 -4.86 13.30
CA ARG A 9 1.24 -3.52 13.82
C ARG A 9 2.16 -2.52 13.13
N PHE A 10 1.62 -1.35 12.78
CA PHE A 10 2.41 -0.33 12.08
C PHE A 10 3.64 0.07 12.90
N THR A 11 3.51 0.23 14.20
CA THR A 11 4.63 0.56 15.11
C THR A 11 5.74 -0.50 15.18
N GLU A 12 5.48 -1.70 14.66
CA GLU A 12 6.46 -2.79 14.58
C GLU A 12 7.16 -2.91 13.21
N TYR A 13 7.03 -1.91 12.33
CA TYR A 13 7.60 -1.96 10.97
C TYR A 13 9.13 -2.14 10.94
N TYR A 14 9.83 -1.78 12.00
CA TYR A 14 11.27 -2.02 12.13
C TYR A 14 11.65 -3.52 12.07
N LYS A 15 10.72 -4.41 12.41
CA LYS A 15 10.88 -5.86 12.24
C LYS A 15 10.93 -6.31 10.77
N LEU A 16 10.60 -5.41 9.83
CA LEU A 16 10.68 -5.64 8.39
C LEU A 16 12.08 -5.42 7.81
N ALA A 17 13.09 -5.11 8.63
CA ALA A 17 14.44 -4.82 8.14
C ALA A 17 15.04 -5.97 7.30
N ASP A 18 14.61 -7.21 7.60
CA ASP A 18 15.05 -8.43 6.91
C ASP A 18 13.90 -9.13 6.18
N GLY A 19 14.22 -9.96 5.22
CA GLY A 19 13.26 -10.81 4.54
C GLY A 19 12.23 -10.03 3.72
N ILE A 20 10.96 -10.02 4.17
CA ILE A 20 9.85 -9.37 3.46
C ILE A 20 10.06 -7.86 3.29
N GLY A 21 10.71 -7.21 4.24
CA GLY A 21 10.96 -5.77 4.22
C GLY A 21 11.88 -5.32 3.09
N MET A 22 12.63 -6.26 2.51
CA MET A 22 13.52 -6.01 1.37
C MET A 22 12.83 -6.21 0.01
N ARG A 23 11.56 -6.56 -0.01
CA ARG A 23 10.78 -6.80 -1.23
C ARG A 23 9.88 -5.63 -1.58
N GLY A 24 9.40 -5.62 -2.82
CA GLY A 24 8.26 -4.82 -3.20
C GLY A 24 6.96 -5.43 -2.68
N ALA A 25 6.00 -4.59 -2.34
CA ALA A 25 4.66 -5.03 -1.95
C ALA A 25 3.63 -3.93 -2.21
N VAL A 26 2.38 -4.33 -2.40
CA VAL A 26 1.24 -3.45 -2.18
C VAL A 26 0.90 -3.53 -0.70
N TYR A 27 0.57 -2.43 -0.08
CA TYR A 27 0.27 -2.39 1.35
C TYR A 27 -0.88 -1.44 1.65
N GLY A 28 -1.55 -1.69 2.78
CA GLY A 28 -2.60 -0.80 3.26
C GLY A 28 -2.57 -0.65 4.77
N PHE A 29 -3.02 0.52 5.24
CA PHE A 29 -3.14 0.88 6.66
C PHE A 29 -4.58 0.73 7.10
N VAL A 30 -4.82 -0.06 8.13
CA VAL A 30 -6.16 -0.41 8.62
C VAL A 30 -6.22 -0.23 10.13
N TRP A 31 -7.24 0.47 10.62
CA TRP A 31 -7.60 0.46 12.03
C TRP A 31 -8.42 -0.78 12.33
N SER A 32 -7.97 -1.60 13.29
CA SER A 32 -8.73 -2.78 13.73
C SER A 32 -8.36 -3.14 15.16
N ASP A 33 -9.35 -3.44 15.97
CA ASP A 33 -9.20 -3.91 17.35
C ASP A 33 -8.54 -5.30 17.40
N MET A 34 -8.77 -6.10 16.39
CA MET A 34 -8.15 -7.43 16.24
C MET A 34 -7.16 -7.46 15.08
N LYS A 35 -6.15 -8.34 15.19
CA LYS A 35 -5.25 -8.62 14.08
C LYS A 35 -6.05 -9.17 12.89
N PRO A 36 -5.99 -8.52 11.70
CA PRO A 36 -6.66 -9.05 10.51
C PRO A 36 -6.15 -10.44 10.11
N SER A 37 -7.04 -11.23 9.51
CA SER A 37 -6.69 -12.55 8.99
C SER A 37 -5.76 -12.45 7.77
N PRO A 38 -4.85 -13.41 7.54
CA PRO A 38 -4.05 -13.47 6.32
C PRO A 38 -4.83 -13.56 5.01
N SER A 39 -6.10 -13.92 5.06
CA SER A 39 -7.01 -13.97 3.90
C SER A 39 -7.78 -12.66 3.67
N GLN A 40 -7.65 -11.68 4.56
CA GLN A 40 -8.30 -10.38 4.42
C GLN A 40 -7.33 -9.37 3.83
N TYR A 41 -7.79 -8.63 2.82
CA TYR A 41 -7.04 -7.57 2.15
C TYR A 41 -7.31 -6.21 2.81
N PRO A 42 -6.40 -5.23 2.68
CA PRO A 42 -6.67 -3.87 3.16
C PRO A 42 -7.98 -3.30 2.63
N SER A 43 -8.32 -3.58 1.39
CA SER A 43 -9.59 -3.18 0.75
C SER A 43 -10.85 -3.81 1.35
N ASP A 44 -10.72 -4.82 2.20
CA ASP A 44 -11.85 -5.43 2.89
C ASP A 44 -12.37 -4.64 4.08
N PHE A 45 -11.58 -3.69 4.59
CA PHE A 45 -11.88 -2.94 5.80
C PHE A 45 -12.36 -1.52 5.50
N GLU A 46 -13.51 -1.13 6.01
CA GLU A 46 -14.00 0.25 5.88
C GLU A 46 -13.06 1.27 6.52
N GLU A 47 -12.38 0.87 7.58
CA GLU A 47 -11.36 1.64 8.28
C GLU A 47 -9.97 1.57 7.62
N CYS A 48 -9.90 1.14 6.37
CA CYS A 48 -8.68 1.29 5.58
C CYS A 48 -8.48 2.76 5.24
N VAL A 49 -7.37 3.31 5.72
CA VAL A 49 -7.06 4.75 5.56
C VAL A 49 -6.11 5.04 4.42
N TYR A 50 -5.35 4.03 3.98
CA TYR A 50 -4.38 4.16 2.90
C TYR A 50 -4.11 2.84 2.21
N ILE A 51 -3.95 2.88 0.89
CA ILE A 51 -3.42 1.80 0.06
C ILE A 51 -2.32 2.39 -0.80
N GLY A 52 -1.19 1.71 -0.91
CA GLY A 52 -0.05 2.16 -1.68
C GLY A 52 0.87 1.01 -2.08
N GLU A 53 1.84 1.30 -2.95
CA GLU A 53 2.85 0.34 -3.37
C GLU A 53 4.25 0.75 -2.93
N SER A 54 5.13 -0.21 -2.80
CA SER A 54 6.53 -0.01 -2.46
C SER A 54 7.41 -0.98 -3.20
N GLY A 55 8.43 -0.43 -3.81
CA GLY A 55 9.46 -1.24 -4.47
C GLY A 55 9.24 -1.39 -5.96
N GLY A 56 10.00 -2.26 -6.55
CA GLY A 56 10.09 -2.52 -7.96
C GLY A 56 11.51 -2.40 -8.45
N CYS A 57 11.96 -3.38 -9.21
CA CYS A 57 13.22 -3.31 -9.93
C CYS A 57 13.05 -2.36 -11.11
N TYR A 58 13.90 -1.37 -11.19
CA TYR A 58 14.02 -0.56 -12.39
C TYR A 58 14.90 -1.32 -13.39
N TYR A 59 14.30 -1.77 -14.48
CA TYR A 59 15.11 -2.24 -15.60
C TYR A 59 15.54 -1.03 -16.41
N ASP A 60 16.80 -0.66 -16.32
CA ASP A 60 17.38 0.35 -17.19
C ASP A 60 17.60 -0.24 -18.57
N LYS A 61 16.65 0.01 -19.48
CA LYS A 61 16.72 -0.46 -20.88
C LYS A 61 17.96 0.04 -21.64
N GLN A 62 18.56 1.15 -21.22
CA GLN A 62 19.71 1.74 -21.90
C GLN A 62 21.03 1.09 -21.53
N ASN A 63 21.16 0.59 -20.29
CA ASN A 63 22.42 0.07 -19.78
C ASN A 63 22.40 -1.43 -19.48
N GLY A 64 21.29 -2.13 -19.71
CA GLY A 64 21.21 -3.58 -19.50
C GLY A 64 21.40 -4.02 -18.04
N HIS A 65 21.45 -3.10 -17.10
CA HIS A 65 21.68 -3.40 -15.69
C HIS A 65 20.36 -3.47 -14.91
N LYS A 66 20.21 -4.48 -14.07
CA LYS A 66 19.16 -4.50 -13.04
C LYS A 66 19.36 -3.30 -12.13
N GLY A 67 18.46 -2.32 -12.23
CA GLY A 67 18.49 -1.15 -11.35
C GLY A 67 18.32 -1.57 -9.89
N LYS A 68 18.97 -0.86 -8.98
CA LYS A 68 18.75 -1.05 -7.53
C LYS A 68 17.29 -0.80 -7.20
N LEU A 69 16.71 -1.63 -6.33
CA LEU A 69 15.42 -1.36 -5.69
C LEU A 69 15.42 0.08 -5.17
N ARG A 70 14.62 0.95 -5.77
CA ARG A 70 14.58 2.38 -5.40
C ARG A 70 14.01 2.61 -4.01
N SER A 71 13.06 1.79 -3.62
CA SER A 71 12.58 1.75 -2.23
C SER A 71 12.10 0.34 -1.93
N HIS A 72 12.56 -0.22 -0.85
CA HIS A 72 12.01 -1.43 -0.27
C HIS A 72 10.97 -1.06 0.79
N LEU A 73 10.16 -2.03 1.16
CA LEU A 73 9.03 -1.85 2.05
C LEU A 73 9.39 -1.20 3.40
N HIS A 74 10.48 -1.65 4.02
CA HIS A 74 10.98 -1.06 5.28
C HIS A 74 11.25 0.46 5.14
N LYS A 75 11.94 0.87 4.07
CA LYS A 75 12.21 2.30 3.80
C LYS A 75 10.92 3.08 3.59
N ARG A 76 9.94 2.49 2.91
CA ARG A 76 8.63 3.12 2.68
C ARG A 76 7.86 3.28 3.99
N MET A 77 7.87 2.28 4.87
CA MET A 77 7.26 2.39 6.19
C MET A 77 7.94 3.45 7.05
N THR A 78 9.27 3.54 7.03
CA THR A 78 10.01 4.62 7.69
C THR A 78 9.58 6.00 7.21
N SER A 79 9.34 6.17 5.90
CA SER A 79 8.88 7.45 5.34
C SER A 79 7.45 7.83 5.76
N HIS A 80 6.58 6.85 6.04
CA HIS A 80 5.26 7.10 6.61
C HIS A 80 5.30 7.33 8.12
N HIS A 81 6.20 6.65 8.84
CA HIS A 81 6.25 6.71 10.30
C HIS A 81 6.43 8.14 10.81
N LYS A 82 7.40 8.88 10.28
CA LYS A 82 7.68 10.25 10.74
C LYS A 82 6.45 11.18 10.65
N PRO A 83 5.76 11.32 9.51
CA PRO A 83 4.56 12.16 9.44
C PRO A 83 3.44 11.70 10.37
N LEU A 84 3.24 10.40 10.51
CA LEU A 84 2.18 9.84 11.34
C LEU A 84 2.46 9.98 12.85
N THR A 85 3.73 10.10 13.26
CA THR A 85 4.10 10.24 14.67
C THR A 85 4.34 11.69 15.08
N THR A 86 4.86 12.53 14.19
CA THR A 86 5.21 13.92 14.53
C THR A 86 4.22 14.96 14.02
N GLY A 87 3.30 14.58 13.12
CA GLY A 87 2.43 15.51 12.41
C GLY A 87 3.16 16.35 11.34
N VAL A 88 4.47 16.15 11.17
CA VAL A 88 5.29 16.91 10.21
C VAL A 88 5.41 16.14 8.89
N SER A 89 4.75 16.64 7.87
CA SER A 89 4.67 15.99 6.56
C SER A 89 5.72 16.54 5.58
N PRO A 90 6.19 15.72 4.63
CA PRO A 90 6.91 16.23 3.46
C PRO A 90 6.04 17.20 2.67
N VAL A 91 6.63 18.25 2.09
CA VAL A 91 5.92 19.34 1.38
C VAL A 91 4.95 18.80 0.31
N ASN A 92 5.36 17.78 -0.44
CA ASN A 92 4.54 17.23 -1.53
C ASN A 92 3.47 16.23 -1.06
N GLU A 93 3.46 15.86 0.23
CA GLU A 93 2.53 14.87 0.80
C GLU A 93 1.74 15.46 1.99
N GLU A 94 1.83 16.77 2.20
CA GLU A 94 1.26 17.46 3.36
C GLU A 94 -0.24 17.19 3.51
N LYS A 95 -0.98 17.32 2.41
CA LYS A 95 -2.43 17.15 2.41
C LYS A 95 -2.87 15.75 2.84
N LYS A 96 -2.17 14.73 2.37
CA LYS A 96 -2.43 13.32 2.71
C LYS A 96 -2.30 13.06 4.22
N TYR A 97 -1.21 13.49 4.82
CA TYR A 97 -0.99 13.27 6.25
C TYR A 97 -1.81 14.21 7.12
N LYS A 98 -2.12 15.42 6.65
CA LYS A 98 -3.02 16.34 7.33
C LYS A 98 -4.40 15.73 7.52
N LEU A 99 -5.00 15.14 6.48
CA LEU A 99 -6.28 14.43 6.58
C LEU A 99 -6.26 13.32 7.65
N PHE A 100 -5.14 12.59 7.72
CA PHE A 100 -4.98 11.55 8.74
C PHE A 100 -4.88 12.15 10.14
N THR A 101 -3.99 13.12 10.35
CA THR A 101 -3.72 13.70 11.67
C THR A 101 -4.89 14.50 12.21
N GLU A 102 -5.66 15.17 11.37
CA GLU A 102 -6.90 15.86 11.77
C GLU A 102 -7.98 14.87 12.26
N ARG A 103 -8.03 13.68 11.65
CA ARG A 103 -9.04 12.69 12.01
C ARG A 103 -8.66 11.82 13.21
N TYR A 104 -7.42 11.40 13.29
CA TYR A 104 -6.96 10.39 14.25
C TYR A 104 -5.94 10.92 15.26
N GLY A 105 -5.36 12.09 15.01
CA GLY A 105 -4.20 12.57 15.76
C GLY A 105 -2.88 12.02 15.21
N TYR A 106 -1.83 12.19 15.98
CA TYR A 106 -0.48 11.72 15.65
C TYR A 106 0.23 11.23 16.92
N GLY A 107 1.28 10.45 16.74
CA GLY A 107 2.08 9.89 17.83
C GLY A 107 1.98 8.37 17.93
N ASP A 108 2.99 7.78 18.54
CA ASP A 108 3.05 6.33 18.75
C ASP A 108 1.85 5.81 19.58
N ASP A 109 1.37 6.60 20.54
CA ASP A 109 0.22 6.23 21.37
C ASP A 109 -1.09 6.16 20.58
N VAL A 110 -1.22 6.95 19.51
CA VAL A 110 -2.32 6.84 18.56
C VAL A 110 -2.14 5.58 17.72
N LEU A 111 -0.95 5.39 17.12
CA LEU A 111 -0.71 4.31 16.17
C LEU A 111 -0.73 2.91 16.80
N ASN A 112 -0.29 2.79 18.05
CA ASN A 112 -0.30 1.51 18.77
C ASN A 112 -1.65 1.21 19.46
N GLY A 113 -2.57 2.16 19.44
CA GLY A 113 -3.89 2.03 20.03
C GLY A 113 -3.95 2.28 21.54
N THR A 114 -2.91 2.83 22.16
CA THR A 114 -2.92 3.15 23.60
C THR A 114 -3.99 4.17 23.94
N LEU A 115 -4.18 5.18 23.10
CA LEU A 115 -5.19 6.22 23.30
C LEU A 115 -6.57 5.84 22.76
N THR A 116 -6.62 5.10 21.66
CA THR A 116 -7.87 4.84 20.93
C THR A 116 -8.48 3.48 21.24
N GLY A 117 -7.72 2.57 21.85
CA GLY A 117 -8.08 1.15 22.00
C GLY A 117 -7.92 0.33 20.71
N ILE A 118 -7.68 0.99 19.57
CA ILE A 118 -7.65 0.37 18.25
C ILE A 118 -6.30 0.67 17.57
N PRO A 119 -5.41 -0.32 17.43
CA PRO A 119 -4.10 -0.12 16.80
C PRO A 119 -4.21 0.01 15.28
N LEU A 120 -3.24 0.71 14.68
CA LEU A 120 -3.04 0.74 13.24
C LEU A 120 -2.28 -0.51 12.80
N TRP A 121 -2.88 -1.30 11.94
CA TRP A 121 -2.25 -2.44 11.29
C TRP A 121 -1.78 -2.05 9.89
N VAL A 122 -0.74 -2.73 9.43
CA VAL A 122 -0.34 -2.67 8.02
C VAL A 122 -0.35 -4.08 7.45
N GLY A 123 -1.07 -4.23 6.34
CA GLY A 123 -1.14 -5.48 5.56
C GLY A 123 -0.29 -5.35 4.31
N PHE A 124 0.50 -6.37 3.99
CA PHE A 124 1.39 -6.42 2.84
C PHE A 124 0.99 -7.56 1.91
N ILE A 125 0.75 -7.23 0.65
CA ILE A 125 0.51 -8.17 -0.44
C ILE A 125 1.78 -8.22 -1.27
N CYS A 126 2.50 -9.33 -1.19
CA CYS A 126 3.73 -9.53 -1.94
C CYS A 126 3.43 -10.18 -3.29
N PRO A 127 4.17 -9.82 -4.36
CA PRO A 127 4.06 -10.50 -5.63
C PRO A 127 4.47 -11.97 -5.52
N PRO A 128 3.98 -12.83 -6.42
CA PRO A 128 4.44 -14.21 -6.52
C PRO A 128 5.95 -14.29 -6.68
N LYS A 129 6.58 -15.33 -6.12
CA LYS A 129 8.05 -15.49 -6.15
C LYS A 129 8.62 -15.67 -7.56
N GLU A 130 7.77 -16.10 -8.47
CA GLU A 130 8.14 -16.48 -9.84
C GLU A 130 8.03 -15.33 -10.84
N ASP A 131 7.57 -14.15 -10.39
CA ASP A 131 7.40 -13.02 -11.29
C ASP A 131 8.76 -12.44 -11.72
N PRO A 132 9.04 -12.36 -13.03
CA PRO A 132 10.28 -11.80 -13.54
C PRO A 132 10.45 -10.34 -13.08
N ASP A 133 11.65 -9.96 -12.67
CA ASP A 133 11.99 -8.62 -12.14
C ASP A 133 11.44 -7.45 -12.98
N HIS A 134 11.28 -7.62 -14.30
CA HIS A 134 10.78 -6.57 -15.20
C HIS A 134 9.25 -6.38 -15.13
N CYS A 135 8.51 -7.38 -14.65
CA CYS A 135 7.05 -7.31 -14.48
C CYS A 135 6.66 -6.80 -13.10
N LEU A 136 7.59 -6.85 -12.14
CA LEU A 136 7.30 -6.54 -10.74
C LEU A 136 6.69 -5.15 -10.54
N LYS A 137 7.20 -4.12 -11.21
CA LYS A 137 6.66 -2.75 -11.05
C LYS A 137 5.27 -2.63 -11.64
N SER A 138 5.03 -3.24 -12.78
CA SER A 138 3.70 -3.28 -13.39
C SER A 138 2.70 -4.00 -12.49
N TRP A 139 3.09 -5.16 -11.96
CA TRP A 139 2.27 -5.90 -11.00
C TRP A 139 1.93 -5.07 -9.76
N LEU A 140 2.91 -4.38 -9.15
CA LEU A 140 2.69 -3.56 -7.96
C LEU A 140 1.71 -2.42 -8.21
N ILE A 141 1.88 -1.68 -9.31
CA ILE A 141 0.99 -0.59 -9.68
C ILE A 141 -0.43 -1.11 -9.92
N SER A 142 -0.54 -2.18 -10.66
CA SER A 142 -1.83 -2.78 -10.99
C SER A 142 -2.55 -3.29 -9.76
N ARG A 143 -1.83 -3.98 -8.90
CA ARG A 143 -2.39 -4.50 -7.65
C ARG A 143 -2.79 -3.36 -6.71
N GLU A 144 -2.02 -2.27 -6.60
CA GLU A 144 -2.42 -1.07 -5.85
C GLU A 144 -3.75 -0.52 -6.36
N HIS A 145 -3.86 -0.33 -7.68
CA HIS A 145 -5.08 0.18 -8.30
C HIS A 145 -6.27 -0.76 -8.09
N TYR A 146 -6.07 -2.05 -8.24
CA TYR A 146 -7.10 -3.04 -7.96
C TYR A 146 -7.61 -2.97 -6.52
N GLU A 147 -6.72 -2.88 -5.53
CA GLU A 147 -7.11 -2.78 -4.13
C GLU A 147 -7.90 -1.48 -3.85
N ILE A 148 -7.49 -0.33 -4.42
CA ILE A 148 -8.23 0.92 -4.31
C ILE A 148 -9.61 0.79 -4.98
N TYR A 149 -9.69 0.16 -6.15
CA TYR A 149 -10.94 -0.08 -6.85
C TYR A 149 -11.90 -0.98 -6.06
N GLN A 150 -11.41 -2.09 -5.48
CA GLN A 150 -12.22 -2.96 -4.63
C GLN A 150 -12.76 -2.23 -3.41
N TYR A 151 -11.93 -1.39 -2.79
CA TYR A 151 -12.36 -0.54 -1.68
C TYR A 151 -13.47 0.43 -2.11
N GLN A 152 -13.30 1.11 -3.24
CA GLN A 152 -14.29 2.05 -3.77
C GLN A 152 -15.61 1.37 -4.11
N ARG A 153 -15.56 0.20 -4.77
CA ARG A 153 -16.76 -0.61 -5.05
C ARG A 153 -17.50 -1.00 -3.78
N LYS A 154 -16.77 -1.38 -2.74
CA LYS A 154 -17.36 -1.88 -1.50
C LYS A 154 -17.93 -0.77 -0.62
N PHE A 155 -17.25 0.37 -0.54
CA PHE A 155 -17.57 1.43 0.43
C PHE A 155 -18.03 2.75 -0.20
N GLY A 156 -18.05 2.87 -1.52
CA GLY A 156 -18.49 4.07 -2.24
C GLY A 156 -17.59 5.30 -2.06
N LYS A 157 -16.36 5.12 -1.55
CA LYS A 157 -15.40 6.20 -1.26
C LYS A 157 -13.97 5.70 -1.43
N SER A 158 -13.01 6.60 -1.61
CA SER A 158 -11.58 6.24 -1.55
C SER A 158 -11.08 6.13 -0.10
N PRO A 159 -10.02 5.37 0.17
CA PRO A 159 -9.34 5.43 1.46
C PRO A 159 -8.91 6.88 1.77
N LEU A 160 -8.96 7.27 3.03
CA LEU A 160 -8.79 8.66 3.47
C LEU A 160 -7.54 9.35 2.89
N MET A 161 -6.41 8.68 2.93
CA MET A 161 -5.13 9.22 2.46
C MET A 161 -4.91 9.05 0.94
N ASN A 162 -5.83 8.39 0.21
CA ASN A 162 -5.83 8.28 -1.25
C ASN A 162 -6.77 9.31 -1.93
N MET A 163 -7.59 10.04 -1.18
CA MET A 163 -8.68 10.88 -1.72
C MET A 163 -8.23 12.02 -2.64
N GLU A 164 -6.99 12.46 -2.56
CA GLU A 164 -6.54 13.65 -3.28
C GLU A 164 -5.19 13.54 -3.98
N VAL A 165 -4.56 12.38 -3.89
CA VAL A 165 -3.25 12.14 -4.49
C VAL A 165 -3.43 11.43 -5.82
N ASP A 166 -3.12 12.08 -6.91
CA ASP A 166 -2.94 11.51 -8.26
C ASP A 166 -4.19 11.25 -9.11
N GLY A 167 -5.36 11.74 -8.77
CA GLY A 167 -6.56 11.46 -9.57
C GLY A 167 -6.98 9.98 -9.59
N LYS A 168 -6.33 9.14 -8.80
CA LYS A 168 -6.53 7.69 -8.69
C LYS A 168 -7.92 7.27 -8.19
N GLY A 169 -8.80 8.22 -7.91
CA GLY A 169 -10.15 7.94 -7.41
C GLY A 169 -11.26 8.44 -8.33
N LYS A 170 -10.95 8.92 -9.54
CA LYS A 170 -11.95 9.66 -10.31
C LYS A 170 -12.92 8.81 -11.09
N ASP A 171 -12.54 7.63 -11.52
CA ASP A 171 -13.43 6.74 -12.26
C ASP A 171 -12.89 5.31 -12.24
N PRO A 172 -13.57 4.39 -11.54
CA PRO A 172 -13.19 2.97 -11.54
C PRO A 172 -13.13 2.37 -12.95
N ASP A 173 -14.00 2.82 -13.86
CA ASP A 173 -14.08 2.31 -15.23
C ASP A 173 -12.94 2.86 -16.11
N SER A 174 -12.40 4.05 -15.81
CA SER A 174 -11.24 4.60 -16.51
C SER A 174 -9.93 3.89 -16.14
N TYR A 175 -9.87 3.27 -14.97
CA TYR A 175 -8.71 2.46 -14.55
C TYR A 175 -8.60 1.13 -15.30
N SER A 176 -9.73 0.53 -15.67
CA SER A 176 -9.71 -0.83 -16.20
C SER A 176 -9.06 -0.94 -17.59
N SER A 177 -9.27 0.00 -18.48
CA SER A 177 -8.76 -0.11 -19.85
C SER A 177 -7.39 0.54 -20.05
N GLU A 178 -7.14 1.70 -19.48
CA GLU A 178 -5.90 2.44 -19.75
C GLU A 178 -4.73 1.91 -18.91
N VAL A 179 -4.95 1.57 -17.66
CA VAL A 179 -3.93 0.95 -16.79
C VAL A 179 -3.65 -0.47 -17.25
N MET A 180 -4.67 -1.25 -17.60
CA MET A 180 -4.48 -2.59 -18.13
C MET A 180 -3.70 -2.60 -19.46
N GLN A 181 -4.00 -1.67 -20.38
CA GLN A 181 -3.28 -1.56 -21.65
C GLN A 181 -1.84 -1.05 -21.48
N ASN A 182 -1.63 -0.04 -20.61
CA ASN A 182 -0.31 0.56 -20.43
C ASN A 182 0.66 -0.32 -19.63
N TYR A 183 0.16 -1.21 -18.78
CA TYR A 183 0.98 -2.08 -17.92
C TYR A 183 0.94 -3.56 -18.31
N GLY A 184 0.28 -3.90 -19.41
CA GLY A 184 0.23 -5.28 -19.94
C GLY A 184 -0.56 -6.24 -19.06
N ILE A 185 -1.54 -5.74 -18.31
CA ILE A 185 -2.38 -6.57 -17.47
C ILE A 185 -3.57 -7.02 -18.28
N LEU A 186 -3.54 -8.27 -18.63
CA LEU A 186 -4.62 -8.94 -19.32
C LEU A 186 -5.47 -9.66 -18.27
N GLU A 187 -6.77 -9.27 -18.21
CA GLU A 187 -7.89 -9.98 -17.58
C GLU A 187 -7.83 -10.30 -16.07
N GLU A 188 -8.99 -10.30 -15.42
CA GLU A 188 -9.17 -10.60 -13.97
C GLU A 188 -8.53 -11.92 -13.53
N GLU A 189 -8.37 -12.89 -14.41
CA GLU A 189 -7.80 -14.20 -14.12
C GLU A 189 -6.33 -14.13 -13.67
N HIS A 190 -5.58 -13.11 -14.06
CA HIS A 190 -4.18 -12.95 -13.70
C HIS A 190 -3.97 -12.29 -12.31
N TRP A 191 -5.04 -11.79 -11.69
CA TRP A 191 -4.96 -11.17 -10.36
C TRP A 191 -4.86 -12.18 -9.22
N TYR A 192 -5.20 -13.44 -9.50
CA TYR A 192 -5.28 -14.53 -8.52
C TYR A 192 -4.22 -15.62 -8.71
N ALA A 193 -3.33 -15.47 -9.70
CA ALA A 193 -2.27 -16.45 -9.96
C ALA A 193 -1.08 -16.31 -8.99
#